data_c637ae706c7feeda69f21a8f6322fbcc
#
_entry.id   c637ae706c7feeda69f21a8f6322fbcc
#
_cell.length_a   1.000
_cell.length_b   1.000
_cell.length_c   1.000
_cell.angle_alpha   90.00
_cell.angle_beta   90.00
_cell.angle_gamma   90.00
#
_symmetry.space_group_name_H-M   'P 1'
#
loop_
_entity.id
_entity.type
_entity.pdbx_description
1 polymer ?
#
loop_
_entity_poly.entity_id
_entity_poly.type
_entity_poly.pdbx_seq_one_letter_code
_entity_poly.pdbx_strand_id
1 'polypeptide(L)'
;MKKIFVFMALAALLSFAESGRSPVVGAERTRNLRGLDYAPMLLEYHRQTLSDGHHFFSFPRRDTTFLKDFSKNQSSAMAYFKSEESSSHKFAIAVSPIIGIDYRSSTALGDTIWPAFDGGLFIRGFADSLDFDLDARIYSEGHSAKKPKSYDHEVFDVQSKDHGDGGIDYVSFARYRAHFALNYAWARLQLARDVLHWGPGYYNNLSLNQFALPYNMLTLDLTFGPLRIFSAYADLRVNSWSYSKDNLNDRNLYAHRYELALQNFTFGISELQILYNENKPWLFVPIAPLFIEKGNYTERVNNGAIAFDMNVQLFKTVRLYGEFFLDDMESPYAVYQNRFSNNRWAAMLGLQAGHDTEVKGKLLQLGTIAEIARVEPFAYCHYDTAHAQIAHLGLPLGNPNGPNSLAVDWTLYGQIHWNPSAKFFVGLHNKWLWKGIDYGSDINDPYKTMRKRFIHNAPLQYTISPSFSYIGRYASFEMDLTFGDKRAFFVRTSFHW
;
A
#
# COMPACT_ATOMS: atom_id res chain seq x y z
N MET A 1 29.63 -22.87 -15.21
CA MET A 1 29.96 -21.60 -14.53
C MET A 1 29.75 -20.37 -15.42
N LYS A 2 30.33 -20.25 -16.63
CA LYS A 2 30.11 -19.06 -17.51
C LYS A 2 28.64 -18.77 -17.84
N LYS A 3 27.80 -19.79 -18.07
CA LYS A 3 26.36 -19.60 -18.37
C LYS A 3 25.53 -19.17 -17.14
N ILE A 4 25.96 -19.52 -15.92
CA ILE A 4 25.31 -19.08 -14.68
C ILE A 4 25.68 -17.61 -14.40
N PHE A 5 26.92 -17.21 -14.69
CA PHE A 5 27.36 -15.83 -14.55
C PHE A 5 26.68 -14.87 -15.55
N VAL A 6 26.46 -15.34 -16.81
CA VAL A 6 25.70 -14.58 -17.81
C VAL A 6 24.23 -14.49 -17.43
N PHE A 7 23.64 -15.54 -16.85
CA PHE A 7 22.26 -15.53 -16.36
C PHE A 7 22.10 -14.67 -15.11
N MET A 8 23.08 -14.68 -14.22
CA MET A 8 23.13 -13.77 -13.06
C MET A 8 23.41 -12.33 -13.48
N ALA A 9 24.25 -12.10 -14.50
CA ALA A 9 24.49 -10.77 -15.07
C ALA A 9 23.29 -10.25 -15.89
N LEU A 10 22.57 -11.14 -16.62
CA LEU A 10 21.30 -10.80 -17.26
C LEU A 10 20.20 -10.60 -16.23
N ALA A 11 20.16 -11.41 -15.18
CA ALA A 11 19.28 -11.22 -14.04
C ALA A 11 19.65 -9.94 -13.27
N ALA A 12 20.95 -9.62 -13.14
CA ALA A 12 21.41 -8.35 -12.56
C ALA A 12 21.16 -7.15 -13.47
N LEU A 13 21.03 -7.34 -14.77
CA LEU A 13 20.59 -6.31 -15.75
C LEU A 13 19.07 -6.22 -15.88
N LEU A 14 18.36 -7.23 -15.38
CA LEU A 14 16.88 -7.35 -15.44
C LEU A 14 16.25 -7.33 -14.05
N SER A 15 16.88 -6.74 -13.04
CA SER A 15 16.36 -6.79 -11.68
C SER A 15 15.87 -5.43 -11.25
N PHE A 16 14.57 -5.28 -10.97
CA PHE A 16 14.10 -3.99 -10.56
C PHE A 16 12.67 -3.94 -10.15
N ALA A 17 12.33 -3.35 -9.16
CA ALA A 17 11.05 -2.79 -9.02
C ALA A 17 10.86 -1.94 -7.87
N GLU A 18 10.18 -1.13 -7.89
CA GLU A 18 9.65 -0.27 -6.93
C GLU A 18 9.92 1.15 -7.12
N SER A 19 9.28 1.67 -8.09
CA SER A 19 9.03 3.08 -8.00
C SER A 19 7.67 3.45 -8.60
N GLY A 20 6.69 2.60 -8.50
CA GLY A 20 5.29 3.00 -8.61
C GLY A 20 4.97 4.13 -7.63
N ARG A 21 6.00 4.70 -7.02
CA ARG A 21 5.89 5.74 -6.04
C ARG A 21 5.71 7.07 -6.70
N SER A 22 4.60 7.66 -6.35
CA SER A 22 4.39 9.08 -6.52
C SER A 22 5.63 9.84 -6.08
N PRO A 23 5.99 10.94 -6.75
CA PRO A 23 6.94 11.90 -6.22
C PRO A 23 6.50 12.49 -4.87
N VAL A 24 5.40 12.03 -4.32
CA VAL A 24 4.94 12.41 -3.00
C VAL A 24 5.87 11.78 -1.99
N VAL A 25 6.59 12.64 -1.36
CA VAL A 25 7.70 12.38 -0.45
C VAL A 25 7.40 11.38 0.67
N GLY A 26 6.16 11.32 1.15
CA GLY A 26 5.74 10.37 2.16
C GLY A 26 5.69 8.91 1.69
N ALA A 27 5.42 8.67 0.40
CA ALA A 27 5.32 7.32 -0.14
C ALA A 27 6.67 6.58 -0.15
N GLU A 28 7.78 7.28 -0.31
CA GLU A 28 9.11 6.67 -0.22
C GLU A 28 9.46 6.17 1.19
N ARG A 29 8.89 6.78 2.22
CA ARG A 29 9.18 6.42 3.61
C ARG A 29 8.25 5.35 4.18
N THR A 30 7.05 5.17 3.65
CA THR A 30 6.20 4.03 4.02
C THR A 30 6.85 2.69 3.67
N ARG A 31 7.78 2.69 2.72
CA ARG A 31 8.64 1.57 2.39
C ARG A 31 9.41 1.05 3.59
N ASN A 32 9.89 1.93 4.47
CA ASN A 32 10.72 1.53 5.60
C ASN A 32 9.98 0.73 6.66
N LEU A 33 8.67 0.91 6.78
CA LEU A 33 7.82 0.04 7.58
C LEU A 33 7.65 -1.34 6.94
N ARG A 34 7.92 -1.43 5.64
CA ARG A 34 7.71 -2.61 4.80
C ARG A 34 8.99 -3.14 4.17
N GLY A 35 10.15 -2.60 4.51
CA GLY A 35 11.40 -2.95 3.88
C GLY A 35 11.72 -4.45 3.85
N LEU A 36 11.19 -5.20 4.81
CA LEU A 36 11.23 -6.67 4.83
C LEU A 36 10.08 -7.31 4.06
N ASP A 37 9.03 -6.56 3.71
CA ASP A 37 7.76 -7.11 3.25
C ASP A 37 7.48 -6.85 1.77
N TYR A 38 8.35 -6.12 1.05
CA TYR A 38 8.06 -5.75 -0.33
C TYR A 38 8.10 -6.93 -1.30
N ALA A 39 9.20 -7.66 -1.34
CA ALA A 39 9.27 -8.87 -2.13
C ALA A 39 8.21 -9.90 -1.69
N PRO A 40 7.98 -10.14 -0.38
CA PRO A 40 6.83 -10.89 0.10
C PRO A 40 5.48 -10.32 -0.35
N MET A 41 5.29 -9.00 -0.39
CA MET A 41 4.04 -8.39 -0.87
C MET A 41 3.77 -8.69 -2.34
N LEU A 42 4.76 -8.52 -3.22
CA LEU A 42 4.60 -8.80 -4.64
C LEU A 42 4.36 -10.29 -4.88
N LEU A 43 4.99 -11.15 -4.10
CA LEU A 43 4.80 -12.59 -4.15
C LEU A 43 3.46 -13.01 -3.58
N GLU A 44 3.03 -12.41 -2.49
CA GLU A 44 1.71 -12.66 -1.94
C GLU A 44 0.63 -12.20 -2.93
N TYR A 45 0.83 -11.07 -3.59
CA TYR A 45 -0.02 -10.61 -4.68
C TYR A 45 -0.02 -11.60 -5.85
N HIS A 46 1.16 -12.11 -6.26
CA HIS A 46 1.28 -13.14 -7.29
C HIS A 46 0.56 -14.41 -6.87
N ARG A 47 0.79 -14.92 -5.67
CA ARG A 47 0.15 -16.12 -5.13
C ARG A 47 -1.37 -15.97 -5.10
N GLN A 48 -1.87 -14.87 -4.58
CA GLN A 48 -3.30 -14.63 -4.49
C GLN A 48 -3.97 -14.43 -5.85
N THR A 49 -3.27 -13.85 -6.81
CA THR A 49 -3.85 -13.49 -8.10
C THR A 49 -3.72 -14.55 -9.19
N LEU A 50 -2.80 -15.49 -9.07
CA LEU A 50 -2.55 -16.50 -10.11
C LEU A 50 -2.69 -17.96 -9.65
N SER A 51 -2.57 -18.27 -8.36
CA SER A 51 -2.45 -19.65 -7.91
C SER A 51 -3.78 -20.31 -7.51
N ASP A 52 -4.72 -19.57 -6.96
CA ASP A 52 -5.95 -20.13 -6.40
C ASP A 52 -7.19 -19.55 -7.12
N GLY A 53 -8.12 -20.36 -7.54
CA GLY A 53 -9.24 -19.97 -8.40
C GLY A 53 -10.27 -18.98 -7.82
N HIS A 54 -10.18 -18.59 -6.55
CA HIS A 54 -11.08 -17.64 -5.90
C HIS A 54 -10.28 -16.51 -5.24
N HIS A 55 -10.41 -15.29 -5.76
CA HIS A 55 -9.65 -14.14 -5.26
C HIS A 55 -10.55 -13.00 -4.85
N PHE A 56 -10.46 -12.61 -3.60
CA PHE A 56 -10.97 -11.34 -3.11
C PHE A 56 -9.84 -10.30 -3.12
N PHE A 57 -10.14 -9.11 -3.65
CA PHE A 57 -9.19 -8.00 -3.76
C PHE A 57 -9.38 -6.96 -2.67
N SER A 58 -9.72 -7.38 -1.47
CA SER A 58 -9.78 -6.54 -0.30
C SER A 58 -8.81 -7.04 0.78
N PHE A 59 -7.81 -6.23 1.05
CA PHE A 59 -6.83 -6.44 2.10
C PHE A 59 -7.07 -5.48 3.28
N PRO A 60 -6.69 -5.80 4.49
CA PRO A 60 -5.82 -6.91 4.89
C PRO A 60 -6.63 -8.17 5.18
N ARG A 61 -6.57 -9.16 4.34
CA ARG A 61 -6.93 -10.51 4.73
C ARG A 61 -5.63 -11.27 4.90
N ARG A 62 -5.13 -11.37 6.10
CA ARG A 62 -4.11 -12.36 6.41
C ARG A 62 -4.83 -13.71 6.46
N ASP A 63 -4.54 -14.51 5.46
CA ASP A 63 -5.13 -15.83 5.31
C ASP A 63 -4.86 -16.67 6.57
N THR A 64 -5.85 -17.45 7.00
CA THR A 64 -5.67 -18.45 8.05
C THR A 64 -4.65 -19.54 7.69
N THR A 65 -4.25 -19.65 6.42
CA THR A 65 -3.07 -20.44 6.01
C THR A 65 -1.79 -19.92 6.67
N PHE A 66 -1.71 -18.62 6.99
CA PHE A 66 -0.66 -18.04 7.81
C PHE A 66 -0.51 -18.77 9.16
N LEU A 67 -1.59 -19.15 9.79
CA LEU A 67 -1.57 -19.92 11.04
C LEU A 67 -1.04 -21.35 10.82
N LYS A 68 -1.28 -21.94 9.65
CA LYS A 68 -0.73 -23.26 9.28
C LYS A 68 0.75 -23.16 8.91
N ASP A 69 1.16 -22.12 8.20
CA ASP A 69 2.57 -21.85 7.89
C ASP A 69 3.37 -21.40 9.11
N PHE A 70 2.70 -20.69 10.05
CA PHE A 70 3.27 -20.33 11.34
C PHE A 70 3.78 -21.55 12.11
N SER A 71 3.07 -22.67 12.06
CA SER A 71 3.50 -23.91 12.71
C SER A 71 4.68 -24.59 12.02
N LYS A 72 4.90 -24.35 10.74
CA LYS A 72 6.00 -24.96 9.95
C LYS A 72 7.29 -24.12 9.96
N ASN A 73 7.21 -22.79 10.11
CA ASN A 73 8.35 -21.87 10.07
C ASN A 73 8.85 -21.43 11.47
N GLN A 74 8.62 -22.23 12.49
CA GLN A 74 8.87 -21.96 13.90
C GLN A 74 10.32 -21.67 14.30
N SER A 75 11.26 -21.90 13.41
CA SER A 75 12.67 -21.98 13.77
C SER A 75 13.40 -20.62 13.83
N SER A 76 12.72 -19.51 13.61
CA SER A 76 13.33 -18.17 13.53
C SER A 76 12.87 -17.17 14.60
N ALA A 77 12.00 -17.54 15.51
CA ALA A 77 11.61 -16.67 16.60
C ALA A 77 12.56 -16.81 17.81
N MET A 78 12.94 -15.70 18.43
CA MET A 78 13.78 -15.71 19.64
C MET A 78 13.05 -16.38 20.80
N ALA A 79 11.75 -16.17 20.92
CA ALA A 79 10.91 -16.83 21.91
C ALA A 79 9.64 -17.34 21.21
N TYR A 80 9.35 -18.60 21.43
CA TYR A 80 8.17 -19.27 20.88
C TYR A 80 7.45 -20.04 21.97
N PHE A 81 6.19 -19.75 22.14
CA PHE A 81 5.30 -20.41 23.11
C PHE A 81 4.13 -21.02 22.36
N LYS A 82 3.78 -22.25 22.63
CA LYS A 82 2.59 -22.92 22.10
C LYS A 82 1.90 -23.78 23.15
N SER A 83 0.60 -23.98 22.97
CA SER A 83 -0.15 -24.98 23.74
C SER A 83 0.28 -26.40 23.35
N GLU A 84 0.07 -27.35 24.25
CA GLU A 84 0.19 -28.76 23.93
C GLU A 84 -0.85 -29.17 22.85
N GLU A 85 -0.53 -30.15 22.02
CA GLU A 85 -1.43 -30.63 20.95
C GLU A 85 -2.72 -31.26 21.50
N SER A 86 -2.68 -31.77 22.72
CA SER A 86 -3.81 -32.35 23.46
C SER A 86 -4.72 -31.31 24.13
N SER A 87 -4.32 -30.03 24.13
CA SER A 87 -5.10 -28.96 24.79
C SER A 87 -6.40 -28.67 24.03
N SER A 88 -7.49 -28.47 24.79
CA SER A 88 -8.77 -27.97 24.25
C SER A 88 -8.66 -26.54 23.70
N HIS A 89 -7.69 -25.75 24.17
CA HIS A 89 -7.38 -24.40 23.73
C HIS A 89 -6.04 -24.39 23.02
N LYS A 90 -6.03 -23.87 21.80
CA LYS A 90 -4.82 -23.77 20.96
C LYS A 90 -4.32 -22.35 20.92
N PHE A 91 -3.07 -22.16 21.30
CA PHE A 91 -2.40 -20.89 21.14
C PHE A 91 -0.96 -21.05 20.66
N ALA A 92 -0.44 -20.05 19.99
CA ALA A 92 0.99 -19.89 19.72
C ALA A 92 1.35 -18.40 19.67
N ILE A 93 2.49 -18.05 20.23
CA ILE A 93 3.03 -16.69 20.24
C ILE A 93 4.50 -16.78 19.85
N ALA A 94 4.92 -15.97 18.89
CA ALA A 94 6.33 -15.79 18.49
C ALA A 94 6.74 -14.35 18.72
N VAL A 95 7.93 -14.15 19.26
CA VAL A 95 8.55 -12.86 19.50
C VAL A 95 9.88 -12.84 18.79
N SER A 96 10.11 -11.86 17.91
CA SER A 96 11.32 -11.70 17.12
C SER A 96 11.81 -10.25 17.26
N PRO A 97 12.97 -10.00 17.85
CA PRO A 97 13.61 -8.70 17.78
C PRO A 97 14.08 -8.43 16.35
N ILE A 98 14.04 -7.17 15.96
CA ILE A 98 14.46 -6.69 14.65
C ILE A 98 15.48 -5.58 14.86
N ILE A 99 16.57 -5.63 14.11
CA ILE A 99 17.55 -4.54 14.03
C ILE A 99 17.84 -4.31 12.56
N GLY A 100 17.75 -3.07 12.12
CA GLY A 100 18.01 -2.66 10.74
C GLY A 100 19.01 -1.52 10.65
N ILE A 101 19.74 -1.51 9.55
CA ILE A 101 20.54 -0.38 9.12
C ILE A 101 20.28 -0.13 7.65
N ASP A 102 20.07 1.13 7.29
CA ASP A 102 19.86 1.49 5.88
C ASP A 102 20.60 2.79 5.48
N TYR A 103 20.78 2.91 4.18
CA TYR A 103 21.27 4.10 3.49
C TYR A 103 20.25 4.48 2.40
N ARG A 104 19.90 5.74 2.35
CA ARG A 104 18.97 6.27 1.34
C ARG A 104 19.47 7.58 0.77
N SER A 105 19.37 7.73 -0.54
CA SER A 105 19.65 8.98 -1.24
C SER A 105 18.63 9.19 -2.34
N SER A 106 18.08 10.41 -2.47
CA SER A 106 17.09 10.72 -3.50
C SER A 106 17.26 12.14 -4.00
N THR A 107 17.35 12.31 -5.32
CA THR A 107 17.39 13.64 -5.95
C THR A 107 16.04 14.36 -5.82
N ALA A 108 14.94 13.62 -5.74
CA ALA A 108 13.61 14.19 -5.54
C ALA A 108 13.46 14.82 -4.15
N LEU A 109 14.10 14.24 -3.14
CA LEU A 109 14.11 14.75 -1.78
C LEU A 109 15.20 15.79 -1.56
N GLY A 110 16.25 15.79 -2.40
CA GLY A 110 17.46 16.60 -2.20
C GLY A 110 18.17 16.24 -0.89
N ASP A 111 18.04 15.00 -0.42
CA ASP A 111 18.52 14.55 0.87
C ASP A 111 19.15 13.16 0.76
N THR A 112 20.14 12.94 1.63
CA THR A 112 20.73 11.63 1.86
C THR A 112 20.56 11.30 3.34
N ILE A 113 20.01 10.14 3.63
CA ILE A 113 19.77 9.66 4.98
C ILE A 113 20.82 8.57 5.28
N TRP A 114 21.76 8.93 6.17
CA TRP A 114 22.84 8.04 6.59
C TRP A 114 23.57 8.54 7.85
N PRO A 115 23.80 7.68 8.84
CA PRO A 115 23.22 6.34 8.97
C PRO A 115 21.73 6.42 9.32
N ALA A 116 20.96 5.39 8.94
CA ALA A 116 19.63 5.17 9.43
C ALA A 116 19.58 3.82 10.16
N PHE A 117 19.15 3.85 11.40
CA PHE A 117 19.02 2.66 12.24
C PHE A 117 17.58 2.48 12.66
N ASP A 118 17.14 1.24 12.73
CA ASP A 118 15.92 0.89 13.43
C ASP A 118 16.14 -0.33 14.34
N GLY A 119 15.42 -0.32 15.44
CA GLY A 119 15.37 -1.45 16.35
C GLY A 119 13.96 -1.61 16.91
N GLY A 120 13.52 -2.84 17.09
CA GLY A 120 12.19 -3.08 17.55
C GLY A 120 11.84 -4.54 17.79
N LEU A 121 10.54 -4.78 17.92
CA LEU A 121 9.98 -6.11 18.17
C LEU A 121 8.88 -6.40 17.16
N PHE A 122 8.92 -7.61 16.62
CA PHE A 122 7.83 -8.22 15.91
C PHE A 122 7.23 -9.33 16.77
N ILE A 123 5.97 -9.18 17.12
CA ILE A 123 5.20 -10.16 17.90
C ILE A 123 4.04 -10.62 17.03
N ARG A 124 3.82 -11.90 16.95
CA ARG A 124 2.65 -12.47 16.30
C ARG A 124 2.13 -13.66 17.06
N GLY A 125 0.84 -13.91 17.00
CA GLY A 125 0.27 -15.06 17.65
C GLY A 125 -1.19 -15.29 17.33
N PHE A 126 -1.69 -16.38 17.86
CA PHE A 126 -3.10 -16.70 17.87
C PHE A 126 -3.48 -17.38 19.18
N ALA A 127 -4.74 -17.28 19.54
CA ALA A 127 -5.36 -18.03 20.63
C ALA A 127 -6.79 -18.38 20.21
N ASP A 128 -7.04 -19.66 19.90
CA ASP A 128 -8.30 -20.17 19.35
C ASP A 128 -8.76 -19.36 18.12
N SER A 129 -9.83 -18.57 18.25
CA SER A 129 -10.37 -17.72 17.19
C SER A 129 -9.74 -16.33 17.09
N LEU A 130 -8.81 -16.01 18.00
CA LEU A 130 -8.13 -14.74 18.06
C LEU A 130 -6.80 -14.81 17.31
N ASP A 131 -6.49 -13.82 16.47
CA ASP A 131 -5.13 -13.61 15.96
C ASP A 131 -4.68 -12.17 16.16
N PHE A 132 -3.38 -11.98 16.30
CA PHE A 132 -2.78 -10.67 16.50
C PHE A 132 -1.35 -10.60 15.95
N ASP A 133 -0.94 -9.42 15.55
CA ASP A 133 0.48 -9.08 15.38
C ASP A 133 0.77 -7.62 15.79
N LEU A 134 2.03 -7.38 16.08
CA LEU A 134 2.60 -6.08 16.38
C LEU A 134 3.99 -6.01 15.75
N ASP A 135 4.24 -5.02 14.90
CA ASP A 135 5.57 -4.57 14.45
C ASP A 135 5.78 -3.17 15.02
N ALA A 136 6.61 -3.04 16.03
CA ALA A 136 6.90 -1.77 16.70
C ALA A 136 8.40 -1.49 16.65
N ARG A 137 8.78 -0.33 16.09
CA ARG A 137 10.19 0.04 15.86
C ARG A 137 10.47 1.48 16.25
N ILE A 138 11.67 1.71 16.73
CA ILE A 138 12.26 3.03 16.94
C ILE A 138 13.28 3.25 15.83
N TYR A 139 13.24 4.40 15.21
CA TYR A 139 14.13 4.83 14.13
C TYR A 139 15.01 5.97 14.59
N SER A 140 16.24 6.00 14.08
CA SER A 140 17.16 7.12 14.20
C SER A 140 17.81 7.36 12.85
N GLU A 141 17.65 8.54 12.28
CA GLU A 141 18.09 8.89 10.93
C GLU A 141 18.98 10.13 10.96
N GLY A 142 20.15 10.05 10.31
CA GLY A 142 20.99 11.20 10.03
C GLY A 142 20.67 11.76 8.64
N HIS A 143 20.43 13.06 8.53
CA HIS A 143 20.06 13.75 7.29
C HIS A 143 21.17 14.65 6.79
N SER A 144 21.46 14.64 5.49
CA SER A 144 22.42 15.56 4.87
C SER A 144 21.86 16.97 4.65
N ALA A 145 20.53 17.10 4.58
CA ALA A 145 19.87 18.38 4.43
C ALA A 145 19.64 19.01 5.81
N LYS A 146 20.01 20.30 5.97
CA LYS A 146 19.80 21.06 7.22
C LYS A 146 18.34 21.16 7.65
N LYS A 147 17.41 21.08 6.69
CA LYS A 147 15.97 20.98 6.94
C LYS A 147 15.42 19.98 5.91
N PRO A 148 15.25 18.72 6.26
CA PRO A 148 14.62 17.76 5.37
C PRO A 148 13.27 18.31 4.92
N LYS A 149 13.06 18.43 3.61
CA LYS A 149 11.82 19.00 3.03
C LYS A 149 10.58 18.16 3.36
N SER A 150 10.78 16.99 3.92
CA SER A 150 9.72 16.06 4.23
C SER A 150 10.14 15.11 5.32
N TYR A 151 9.56 15.28 6.45
CA TYR A 151 9.42 14.19 7.40
C TYR A 151 8.28 13.28 6.93
N ASP A 152 8.40 12.03 7.26
CA ASP A 152 7.28 11.12 7.17
C ASP A 152 6.17 11.61 8.11
N HIS A 153 5.01 11.84 7.54
CA HIS A 153 3.87 12.41 8.25
C HIS A 153 3.28 11.49 9.34
N GLU A 154 3.76 10.25 9.45
CA GLU A 154 3.43 9.36 10.57
C GLU A 154 4.17 9.71 11.86
N VAL A 155 5.16 10.56 11.77
CA VAL A 155 6.06 10.81 12.90
C VAL A 155 5.41 11.75 13.90
N PHE A 156 5.03 11.18 15.02
CA PHE A 156 4.70 11.92 16.22
C PHE A 156 5.95 12.00 17.10
N ASP A 157 6.18 13.15 17.69
CA ASP A 157 7.27 13.34 18.64
C ASP A 157 8.68 13.19 18.04
N VAL A 158 8.95 13.99 17.01
CA VAL A 158 10.27 14.07 16.41
C VAL A 158 11.20 14.84 17.35
N GLN A 159 12.16 14.15 17.92
CA GLN A 159 13.30 14.80 18.56
C GLN A 159 14.36 15.09 17.50
N SER A 160 14.39 16.33 17.00
CA SER A 160 15.48 16.79 16.16
C SER A 160 16.54 17.49 17.01
N LYS A 161 17.83 17.14 16.85
CA LYS A 161 18.94 17.92 17.34
C LYS A 161 19.60 18.64 16.17
N ASP A 162 19.39 19.94 16.10
CA ASP A 162 20.14 20.80 15.20
C ASP A 162 21.56 20.97 15.74
N HIS A 163 22.56 20.47 15.04
CA HIS A 163 23.96 20.74 15.33
C HIS A 163 24.39 21.91 14.45
N GLY A 164 24.26 23.12 14.97
CA GLY A 164 24.39 24.42 14.31
C GLY A 164 25.60 24.70 13.40
N ASP A 165 26.52 23.76 13.21
CA ASP A 165 27.78 23.94 12.48
C ASP A 165 27.87 23.22 11.13
N GLY A 166 26.73 22.97 10.47
CA GLY A 166 26.71 22.27 9.17
C GLY A 166 26.81 20.74 9.28
N GLY A 167 26.57 20.22 10.46
CA GLY A 167 26.52 18.79 10.74
C GLY A 167 25.25 18.12 10.22
N ILE A 168 25.22 16.80 10.31
CA ILE A 168 24.07 15.97 9.97
C ILE A 168 23.00 16.17 11.05
N ASP A 169 21.79 16.56 10.65
CA ASP A 169 20.66 16.59 11.56
C ASP A 169 20.19 15.16 11.84
N TYR A 170 20.01 14.83 13.09
CA TYR A 170 19.47 13.54 13.52
C TYR A 170 18.01 13.67 13.89
N VAL A 171 17.20 12.72 13.40
CA VAL A 171 15.78 12.61 13.70
C VAL A 171 15.51 11.24 14.29
N SER A 172 14.88 11.22 15.45
CA SER A 172 14.45 9.97 16.10
C SER A 172 12.92 9.93 16.22
N PHE A 173 12.31 8.80 15.91
CA PHE A 173 10.87 8.60 15.95
C PHE A 173 10.51 7.13 16.15
N ALA A 174 9.27 6.87 16.56
CA ALA A 174 8.72 5.53 16.70
C ALA A 174 7.60 5.30 15.70
N ARG A 175 7.48 4.06 15.22
CA ARG A 175 6.39 3.60 14.35
C ARG A 175 5.89 2.24 14.80
N TYR A 176 4.63 2.00 14.56
CA TYR A 176 4.06 0.67 14.77
C TYR A 176 2.96 0.35 13.77
N ARG A 177 2.82 -0.94 13.51
CA ARG A 177 1.66 -1.57 12.91
C ARG A 177 1.18 -2.66 13.83
N ALA A 178 -0.11 -2.82 13.93
CA ALA A 178 -0.69 -3.84 14.78
C ALA A 178 -2.04 -4.27 14.23
N HIS A 179 -2.40 -5.51 14.45
CA HIS A 179 -3.77 -5.94 14.35
C HIS A 179 -4.13 -6.90 15.47
N PHE A 180 -5.41 -6.92 15.78
CA PHE A 180 -6.06 -7.81 16.70
C PHE A 180 -7.40 -8.19 16.09
N ALA A 181 -7.64 -9.48 15.85
CA ALA A 181 -8.81 -9.93 15.15
C ALA A 181 -9.48 -11.15 15.77
N LEU A 182 -10.79 -11.14 15.75
CA LEU A 182 -11.66 -12.26 16.09
C LEU A 182 -12.16 -12.90 14.81
N ASN A 183 -11.97 -14.21 14.69
CA ASN A 183 -12.31 -14.98 13.51
C ASN A 183 -13.43 -15.97 13.81
N TYR A 184 -14.44 -15.93 12.98
CA TYR A 184 -15.49 -16.94 12.87
C TYR A 184 -15.47 -17.53 11.45
N ALA A 185 -16.18 -18.64 11.22
CA ALA A 185 -16.19 -19.31 9.94
C ALA A 185 -16.60 -18.39 8.75
N TRP A 186 -17.48 -17.45 9.01
CA TRP A 186 -18.07 -16.54 8.01
C TRP A 186 -17.83 -15.06 8.29
N ALA A 187 -17.20 -14.72 9.44
CA ALA A 187 -16.99 -13.34 9.84
C ALA A 187 -15.61 -13.12 10.49
N ARG A 188 -15.01 -11.96 10.25
CA ARG A 188 -13.82 -11.47 10.91
C ARG A 188 -14.04 -10.04 11.37
N LEU A 189 -13.90 -9.78 12.66
CA LEU A 189 -13.87 -8.43 13.23
C LEU A 189 -12.43 -8.11 13.63
N GLN A 190 -11.91 -6.97 13.15
CA GLN A 190 -10.51 -6.63 13.36
C GLN A 190 -10.36 -5.17 13.77
N LEU A 191 -9.59 -4.93 14.83
CA LEU A 191 -9.02 -3.63 15.19
C LEU A 191 -7.57 -3.59 14.70
N ALA A 192 -7.20 -2.58 13.94
CA ALA A 192 -5.85 -2.52 13.37
C ALA A 192 -5.33 -1.08 13.24
N ARG A 193 -4.01 -0.98 13.17
CA ARG A 193 -3.30 0.13 12.55
C ARG A 193 -2.56 -0.40 11.34
N ASP A 194 -3.12 -0.20 10.18
CA ASP A 194 -2.59 -0.65 8.88
C ASP A 194 -3.20 0.18 7.75
N VAL A 195 -2.98 -0.25 6.51
CA VAL A 195 -3.61 0.32 5.30
C VAL A 195 -4.63 -0.66 4.74
N LEU A 196 -5.67 -0.13 4.11
CA LEU A 196 -6.58 -0.91 3.28
C LEU A 196 -6.07 -0.93 1.84
N HIS A 197 -6.21 -2.07 1.20
CA HIS A 197 -5.97 -2.23 -0.22
C HIS A 197 -7.23 -2.84 -0.84
N TRP A 198 -7.91 -2.08 -1.69
CA TRP A 198 -9.12 -2.51 -2.40
C TRP A 198 -8.94 -2.30 -3.89
N GLY A 199 -9.34 -3.30 -4.66
CA GLY A 199 -9.19 -3.30 -6.09
C GLY A 199 -8.11 -4.28 -6.60
N PRO A 200 -8.13 -4.61 -7.89
CA PRO A 200 -7.33 -5.67 -8.48
C PRO A 200 -5.92 -5.22 -8.90
N GLY A 201 -5.61 -3.93 -8.82
CA GLY A 201 -4.32 -3.37 -9.23
C GLY A 201 -3.23 -3.57 -8.18
N TYR A 202 -1.99 -3.47 -8.61
CA TYR A 202 -0.84 -3.51 -7.72
C TYR A 202 -0.29 -2.10 -7.47
N TYR A 203 -0.02 -1.33 -8.54
CA TYR A 203 0.55 0.03 -8.44
C TYR A 203 -0.51 1.11 -8.38
N ASN A 204 -1.61 0.93 -9.12
CA ASN A 204 -2.50 2.00 -9.52
C ASN A 204 -3.96 1.79 -9.07
N ASN A 205 -4.22 1.10 -7.97
CA ASN A 205 -5.57 1.06 -7.43
C ASN A 205 -6.12 2.46 -7.19
N LEU A 206 -7.41 2.62 -7.45
CA LEU A 206 -8.04 3.93 -7.47
C LEU A 206 -8.86 4.22 -6.22
N SER A 207 -9.43 3.21 -5.58
CA SER A 207 -10.23 3.39 -4.36
C SER A 207 -9.37 3.48 -3.11
N LEU A 208 -8.69 2.40 -2.74
CA LEU A 208 -7.77 2.35 -1.61
C LEU A 208 -6.49 1.61 -2.02
N ASN A 209 -5.34 2.23 -1.78
CA ASN A 209 -4.06 1.70 -2.21
C ASN A 209 -3.14 1.38 -1.03
N GLN A 210 -2.41 0.29 -1.14
CA GLN A 210 -1.46 -0.19 -0.15
C GLN A 210 -0.28 0.75 0.13
N PHE A 211 -0.06 1.74 -0.74
CA PHE A 211 1.02 2.73 -0.58
C PHE A 211 0.62 3.93 0.29
N ALA A 212 -0.63 4.00 0.76
CA ALA A 212 -1.05 4.97 1.75
C ALA A 212 -0.29 4.78 3.08
N LEU A 213 -0.28 5.82 3.92
CA LEU A 213 0.24 5.71 5.28
C LEU A 213 -0.75 4.92 6.17
N PRO A 214 -0.27 4.14 7.14
CA PRO A 214 -1.13 3.40 8.06
C PRO A 214 -2.02 4.31 8.90
N TYR A 215 -3.24 3.89 9.12
CA TYR A 215 -4.24 4.55 9.96
C TYR A 215 -4.94 3.55 10.89
N ASN A 216 -5.48 4.06 11.99
CA ASN A 216 -6.26 3.24 12.92
C ASN A 216 -7.60 2.88 12.29
N MET A 217 -8.02 1.63 12.40
CA MET A 217 -9.26 1.17 11.79
C MET A 217 -9.93 0.04 12.57
N LEU A 218 -11.25 0.00 12.44
CA LEU A 218 -12.09 -1.14 12.78
C LEU A 218 -12.62 -1.70 11.46
N THR A 219 -12.51 -3.02 11.26
CA THR A 219 -13.02 -3.67 10.04
C THR A 219 -13.88 -4.87 10.36
N LEU A 220 -14.91 -5.07 9.55
CA LEU A 220 -15.79 -6.23 9.56
C LEU A 220 -15.75 -6.88 8.17
N ASP A 221 -15.40 -8.16 8.13
CA ASP A 221 -15.33 -8.96 6.92
C ASP A 221 -16.32 -10.12 7.05
N LEU A 222 -17.27 -10.18 6.16
CA LEU A 222 -18.31 -11.22 6.09
C LEU A 222 -18.14 -11.99 4.78
N THR A 223 -18.03 -13.31 4.85
CA THR A 223 -17.83 -14.16 3.67
C THR A 223 -18.90 -15.25 3.60
N PHE A 224 -19.70 -15.26 2.52
CA PHE A 224 -20.80 -16.17 2.26
C PHE A 224 -20.60 -16.85 0.89
N GLY A 225 -19.80 -17.93 0.87
CA GLY A 225 -19.44 -18.58 -0.39
C GLY A 225 -18.71 -17.64 -1.35
N PRO A 226 -19.23 -17.35 -2.54
CA PRO A 226 -18.61 -16.46 -3.51
C PRO A 226 -18.80 -14.96 -3.18
N LEU A 227 -19.66 -14.62 -2.24
CA LEU A 227 -19.94 -13.25 -1.84
C LEU A 227 -19.13 -12.89 -0.60
N ARG A 228 -18.47 -11.74 -0.66
CA ARG A 228 -17.80 -11.11 0.48
C ARG A 228 -18.32 -9.69 0.66
N ILE A 229 -18.62 -9.32 1.88
CA ILE A 229 -18.99 -7.98 2.28
C ILE A 229 -17.95 -7.48 3.29
N PHE A 230 -17.32 -6.38 2.96
CA PHE A 230 -16.30 -5.80 3.81
C PHE A 230 -16.71 -4.39 4.22
N SER A 231 -16.59 -4.07 5.51
CA SER A 231 -16.85 -2.76 6.06
C SER A 231 -15.65 -2.27 6.84
N ALA A 232 -15.34 -0.98 6.73
CA ALA A 232 -14.28 -0.34 7.46
C ALA A 232 -14.73 1.01 8.04
N TYR A 233 -14.29 1.28 9.25
CA TYR A 233 -14.24 2.59 9.87
C TYR A 233 -12.78 2.92 10.14
N ALA A 234 -12.31 4.10 9.74
CA ALA A 234 -10.93 4.48 9.95
C ALA A 234 -10.79 5.95 10.39
N ASP A 235 -9.84 6.16 11.32
CA ASP A 235 -9.42 7.48 11.80
C ASP A 235 -8.37 8.06 10.85
N LEU A 236 -8.71 9.13 10.14
CA LEU A 236 -7.84 9.82 9.20
C LEU A 236 -7.36 11.16 9.77
N ARG A 237 -6.22 11.64 9.29
CA ARG A 237 -5.65 12.94 9.67
C ARG A 237 -5.36 13.81 8.48
N VAL A 238 -5.43 15.13 8.67
CA VAL A 238 -5.23 16.11 7.61
C VAL A 238 -3.75 16.23 7.24
N ASN A 239 -2.96 16.80 8.11
CA ASN A 239 -1.51 16.97 7.91
C ASN A 239 -0.81 16.99 9.26
N SER A 240 0.35 16.37 9.36
CA SER A 240 1.13 16.29 10.59
C SER A 240 1.83 17.58 10.98
N TRP A 241 2.05 18.50 10.03
CA TRP A 241 2.86 19.70 10.26
C TRP A 241 2.17 20.81 11.06
N SER A 242 0.86 20.77 11.17
CA SER A 242 0.19 21.72 12.02
C SER A 242 -0.09 21.10 13.39
N TYR A 243 0.89 21.20 14.25
CA TYR A 243 0.79 20.85 15.67
C TYR A 243 -0.18 21.73 16.48
N SER A 244 -1.03 22.53 15.84
CA SER A 244 -2.08 23.18 16.58
C SER A 244 -3.10 22.15 17.01
N LYS A 245 -3.48 22.17 18.27
CA LYS A 245 -4.55 21.31 18.81
C LYS A 245 -5.85 21.44 18.03
N ASP A 246 -6.02 22.52 17.29
CA ASP A 246 -7.18 22.84 16.47
C ASP A 246 -7.21 22.06 15.14
N ASN A 247 -6.11 21.39 14.75
CA ASN A 247 -5.99 20.64 13.51
C ASN A 247 -6.01 19.11 13.72
N LEU A 248 -6.22 18.63 14.92
CA LEU A 248 -6.58 17.24 15.22
C LEU A 248 -8.07 17.03 14.93
N ASN A 249 -8.53 17.53 13.80
CA ASN A 249 -9.92 17.43 13.42
C ASN A 249 -10.27 15.98 13.11
N ASP A 250 -11.33 15.51 13.72
CA ASP A 250 -11.85 14.17 13.55
C ASP A 250 -12.30 13.97 12.09
N ARG A 251 -11.47 13.30 11.31
CA ARG A 251 -11.80 12.85 9.98
C ARG A 251 -12.00 11.36 10.01
N ASN A 252 -13.18 10.94 9.64
CA ASN A 252 -13.55 9.54 9.66
C ASN A 252 -13.81 9.04 8.25
N LEU A 253 -13.16 7.93 7.88
CA LEU A 253 -13.51 7.16 6.70
C LEU A 253 -14.50 6.07 7.09
N TYR A 254 -15.63 6.03 6.42
CA TYR A 254 -16.51 4.88 6.35
C TYR A 254 -16.39 4.28 4.95
N ALA A 255 -16.24 2.99 4.86
CA ALA A 255 -16.05 2.34 3.58
C ALA A 255 -16.73 0.97 3.56
N HIS A 256 -17.45 0.69 2.46
CA HIS A 256 -18.06 -0.61 2.22
C HIS A 256 -17.53 -1.18 0.90
N ARG A 257 -17.34 -2.50 0.88
CA ARG A 257 -16.99 -3.20 -0.34
C ARG A 257 -17.78 -4.50 -0.45
N TYR A 258 -18.36 -4.70 -1.61
CA TYR A 258 -19.13 -5.89 -1.98
C TYR A 258 -18.37 -6.59 -3.10
N GLU A 259 -17.94 -7.82 -2.87
CA GLU A 259 -17.19 -8.61 -3.84
C GLU A 259 -17.92 -9.90 -4.17
N LEU A 260 -18.04 -10.17 -5.46
CA LEU A 260 -18.47 -11.47 -6.00
C LEU A 260 -17.27 -12.13 -6.66
N ALA A 261 -16.75 -13.23 -6.04
CA ALA A 261 -15.63 -14.00 -6.56
C ALA A 261 -16.10 -15.35 -7.10
N LEU A 262 -16.09 -15.48 -8.41
CA LEU A 262 -16.33 -16.72 -9.14
C LEU A 262 -15.02 -17.34 -9.56
N GLN A 263 -15.02 -18.57 -10.10
CA GLN A 263 -13.79 -19.32 -10.38
C GLN A 263 -12.74 -18.56 -11.19
N ASN A 264 -13.14 -17.82 -12.23
CA ASN A 264 -12.22 -17.08 -13.11
C ASN A 264 -12.57 -15.60 -13.21
N PHE A 265 -13.45 -15.11 -12.36
CA PHE A 265 -13.99 -13.76 -12.44
C PHE A 265 -14.26 -13.21 -11.05
N THR A 266 -13.83 -11.99 -10.81
CA THR A 266 -14.19 -11.24 -9.61
C THR A 266 -14.74 -9.89 -10.00
N PHE A 267 -15.81 -9.47 -9.37
CA PHE A 267 -16.40 -8.15 -9.50
C PHE A 267 -16.54 -7.50 -8.13
N GLY A 268 -16.15 -6.26 -8.01
CA GLY A 268 -16.19 -5.48 -6.78
C GLY A 268 -16.90 -4.15 -6.97
N ILE A 269 -17.64 -3.75 -5.93
CA ILE A 269 -18.19 -2.40 -5.76
C ILE A 269 -17.67 -1.88 -4.44
N SER A 270 -17.06 -0.70 -4.44
CA SER A 270 -16.56 -0.03 -3.25
C SER A 270 -17.21 1.32 -3.08
N GLU A 271 -17.61 1.66 -1.87
CA GLU A 271 -18.16 2.95 -1.48
C GLU A 271 -17.27 3.55 -0.39
N LEU A 272 -16.91 4.81 -0.54
CA LEU A 272 -16.08 5.57 0.41
C LEU A 272 -16.83 6.81 0.83
N GLN A 273 -16.80 7.14 2.12
CA GLN A 273 -17.34 8.38 2.65
C GLN A 273 -16.39 8.96 3.71
N ILE A 274 -15.98 10.19 3.50
CA ILE A 274 -15.19 10.97 4.46
C ILE A 274 -16.13 11.89 5.22
N LEU A 275 -16.21 11.74 6.53
CA LEU A 275 -16.92 12.61 7.43
C LEU A 275 -15.93 13.50 8.19
N TYR A 276 -16.26 14.77 8.32
CA TYR A 276 -15.51 15.76 9.09
C TYR A 276 -16.31 16.23 10.31
N ASN A 277 -15.70 16.15 11.49
CA ASN A 277 -16.33 16.49 12.77
C ASN A 277 -17.68 15.78 13.03
N GLU A 278 -17.93 14.71 12.30
CA GLU A 278 -19.11 13.87 12.47
C GLU A 278 -18.69 12.45 12.78
N ASN A 279 -19.36 11.82 13.71
CA ASN A 279 -19.22 10.39 13.99
C ASN A 279 -20.59 9.73 13.89
N LYS A 280 -20.75 8.84 12.90
CA LYS A 280 -21.98 8.10 12.63
C LYS A 280 -21.71 6.60 12.64
N PRO A 281 -21.57 5.97 13.83
CA PRO A 281 -21.12 4.57 13.93
C PRO A 281 -22.01 3.58 13.16
N TRP A 282 -23.28 3.91 12.96
CA TRP A 282 -24.21 3.08 12.19
C TRP A 282 -23.82 2.95 10.72
N LEU A 283 -23.06 3.91 10.15
CA LEU A 283 -22.50 3.81 8.79
C LEU A 283 -21.42 2.72 8.68
N PHE A 284 -20.92 2.20 9.78
CA PHE A 284 -20.05 1.04 9.76
C PHE A 284 -20.78 -0.26 9.37
N VAL A 285 -22.10 -0.32 9.59
CA VAL A 285 -22.89 -1.50 9.28
C VAL A 285 -23.26 -1.49 7.80
N PRO A 286 -22.85 -2.47 6.98
CA PRO A 286 -23.01 -2.45 5.52
C PRO A 286 -24.44 -2.81 5.08
N ILE A 287 -25.44 -2.16 5.66
CA ILE A 287 -26.87 -2.31 5.32
C ILE A 287 -27.33 -1.17 4.43
N ALA A 288 -26.83 0.05 4.71
CA ALA A 288 -27.20 1.25 3.96
C ALA A 288 -26.08 1.63 2.99
N PRO A 289 -26.39 1.84 1.69
CA PRO A 289 -25.41 2.33 0.73
C PRO A 289 -24.91 3.73 1.14
N LEU A 290 -23.60 3.89 1.33
CA LEU A 290 -23.00 5.16 1.78
C LEU A 290 -23.26 6.30 0.81
N PHE A 291 -23.33 6.00 -0.48
CA PHE A 291 -23.60 6.98 -1.52
C PHE A 291 -25.00 7.61 -1.36
N ILE A 292 -26.00 6.83 -0.96
CA ILE A 292 -27.35 7.33 -0.69
C ILE A 292 -27.37 8.13 0.60
N GLU A 293 -26.70 7.66 1.63
CA GLU A 293 -26.64 8.29 2.94
C GLU A 293 -25.97 9.67 2.90
N LYS A 294 -24.94 9.83 2.04
CA LYS A 294 -24.28 11.12 1.82
C LYS A 294 -25.29 12.23 1.47
N GLY A 295 -26.23 11.95 0.56
CA GLY A 295 -27.21 12.93 0.10
C GLY A 295 -28.29 13.27 1.13
N ASN A 296 -28.59 12.34 2.06
CA ASN A 296 -29.75 12.44 2.94
C ASN A 296 -29.41 12.87 4.36
N TYR A 297 -28.24 12.45 4.88
CA TYR A 297 -28.00 12.48 6.32
C TYR A 297 -26.63 13.06 6.73
N THR A 298 -25.80 13.50 5.78
CA THR A 298 -24.49 14.06 6.10
C THR A 298 -24.35 15.51 5.70
N GLU A 299 -23.42 16.22 6.33
CA GLU A 299 -23.14 17.61 6.03
C GLU A 299 -22.55 17.79 4.62
N ARG A 300 -22.75 18.98 4.03
CA ARG A 300 -22.24 19.28 2.68
C ARG A 300 -20.72 19.24 2.58
N VAL A 301 -20.01 19.45 3.70
CA VAL A 301 -18.55 19.37 3.75
C VAL A 301 -18.01 17.94 3.59
N ASN A 302 -18.86 16.93 3.73
CA ASN A 302 -18.47 15.54 3.64
C ASN A 302 -18.30 15.11 2.18
N ASN A 303 -17.34 14.22 1.93
CA ASN A 303 -17.06 13.69 0.59
C ASN A 303 -17.45 12.22 0.48
N GLY A 304 -17.78 11.78 -0.72
CA GLY A 304 -18.08 10.36 -0.98
C GLY A 304 -17.71 9.98 -2.40
N ALA A 305 -17.29 8.74 -2.56
CA ALA A 305 -16.90 8.16 -3.83
C ALA A 305 -17.41 6.73 -3.97
N ILE A 306 -17.54 6.28 -5.22
CA ILE A 306 -17.89 4.90 -5.56
C ILE A 306 -16.88 4.37 -6.58
N ALA A 307 -16.51 3.10 -6.46
CA ALA A 307 -15.66 2.43 -7.43
C ALA A 307 -16.24 1.08 -7.85
N PHE A 308 -15.94 0.72 -9.09
CA PHE A 308 -16.28 -0.56 -9.68
C PHE A 308 -15.00 -1.20 -10.19
N ASP A 309 -14.78 -2.46 -9.90
CA ASP A 309 -13.65 -3.18 -10.42
C ASP A 309 -14.01 -4.57 -10.89
N MET A 310 -13.23 -5.09 -11.81
CA MET A 310 -13.34 -6.46 -12.25
C MET A 310 -11.98 -7.07 -12.53
N ASN A 311 -11.94 -8.38 -12.41
CA ASN A 311 -10.79 -9.19 -12.71
C ASN A 311 -11.25 -10.46 -13.44
N VAL A 312 -10.53 -10.80 -14.50
CA VAL A 312 -10.78 -11.99 -15.32
C VAL A 312 -9.49 -12.78 -15.45
N GLN A 313 -9.49 -14.02 -15.00
CA GLN A 313 -8.39 -14.95 -15.25
C GLN A 313 -8.65 -15.71 -16.55
N LEU A 314 -7.92 -15.34 -17.60
CA LEU A 314 -8.08 -15.95 -18.93
C LEU A 314 -7.48 -17.36 -19.01
N PHE A 315 -6.32 -17.54 -18.37
CA PHE A 315 -5.64 -18.83 -18.24
C PHE A 315 -5.09 -18.90 -16.81
N LYS A 316 -4.59 -20.06 -16.39
CA LYS A 316 -3.98 -20.18 -15.06
C LYS A 316 -2.79 -19.24 -14.82
N THR A 317 -2.25 -18.67 -15.88
CA THR A 317 -1.03 -17.85 -15.88
C THR A 317 -1.25 -16.41 -16.31
N VAL A 318 -2.44 -16.02 -16.74
CA VAL A 318 -2.73 -14.67 -17.26
C VAL A 318 -4.01 -14.12 -16.67
N ARG A 319 -3.97 -12.89 -16.21
CA ARG A 319 -5.07 -12.15 -15.63
C ARG A 319 -5.19 -10.77 -16.27
N LEU A 320 -6.42 -10.37 -16.62
CA LEU A 320 -6.78 -9.02 -16.99
C LEU A 320 -7.67 -8.40 -15.91
N TYR A 321 -7.48 -7.13 -15.64
CA TYR A 321 -8.26 -6.45 -14.61
C TYR A 321 -8.38 -4.96 -14.88
N GLY A 322 -9.36 -4.33 -14.21
CA GLY A 322 -9.54 -2.89 -14.28
C GLY A 322 -10.37 -2.36 -13.12
N GLU A 323 -10.24 -1.08 -12.88
CA GLU A 323 -10.98 -0.33 -11.88
C GLU A 323 -11.45 1.01 -12.45
N PHE A 324 -12.67 1.42 -12.09
CA PHE A 324 -13.24 2.71 -12.43
C PHE A 324 -13.73 3.38 -11.14
N PHE A 325 -13.27 4.59 -10.88
CA PHE A 325 -13.52 5.35 -9.67
C PHE A 325 -14.26 6.64 -10.00
N LEU A 326 -15.31 6.93 -9.26
CA LEU A 326 -16.14 8.13 -9.35
C LEU A 326 -16.07 8.87 -8.01
N ASP A 327 -15.39 10.00 -7.98
CA ASP A 327 -15.38 10.90 -6.83
C ASP A 327 -16.62 11.80 -6.84
N ASP A 328 -16.91 12.41 -8.00
CA ASP A 328 -18.13 13.17 -8.22
C ASP A 328 -18.52 13.18 -9.69
N MET A 329 -19.81 13.18 -9.97
CA MET A 329 -20.34 13.20 -11.32
C MET A 329 -21.74 13.83 -11.36
N GLU A 330 -21.91 14.88 -12.14
CA GLU A 330 -23.22 15.52 -12.30
C GLU A 330 -24.27 14.58 -12.92
N SER A 331 -23.84 13.77 -13.88
CA SER A 331 -24.67 12.74 -14.50
C SER A 331 -23.82 11.74 -15.27
N PRO A 332 -24.30 10.52 -15.58
CA PRO A 332 -23.59 9.58 -16.47
C PRO A 332 -23.24 10.19 -17.83
N TYR A 333 -24.05 11.11 -18.33
CA TYR A 333 -23.80 11.85 -19.56
C TYR A 333 -22.60 12.81 -19.45
N ALA A 334 -22.31 13.27 -18.26
CA ALA A 334 -21.23 14.20 -17.98
C ALA A 334 -19.83 13.55 -18.13
N VAL A 335 -19.71 12.23 -18.00
CA VAL A 335 -18.47 11.50 -18.31
C VAL A 335 -18.09 11.70 -19.78
N TYR A 336 -19.07 11.70 -20.68
CA TYR A 336 -18.84 11.94 -22.10
C TYR A 336 -18.49 13.40 -22.40
N GLN A 337 -19.11 14.35 -21.70
CA GLN A 337 -18.86 15.79 -21.84
C GLN A 337 -17.73 16.32 -20.96
N ASN A 338 -16.75 15.57 -20.66
CA ASN A 338 -15.68 15.76 -19.66
C ASN A 338 -14.91 17.12 -19.76
N ARG A 339 -15.62 18.24 -19.89
CA ARG A 339 -15.04 19.59 -20.06
C ARG A 339 -14.86 20.33 -18.75
N PHE A 340 -15.67 20.01 -17.74
CA PHE A 340 -15.71 20.73 -16.48
C PHE A 340 -15.20 19.88 -15.32
N SER A 341 -14.71 20.56 -14.31
CA SER A 341 -14.11 19.95 -13.12
C SER A 341 -15.10 19.19 -12.22
N ASN A 342 -16.41 19.37 -12.41
CA ASN A 342 -17.45 18.66 -11.67
C ASN A 342 -17.58 17.17 -12.03
N ASN A 343 -16.86 16.70 -13.06
CA ASN A 343 -16.75 15.28 -13.38
C ASN A 343 -15.39 14.77 -12.96
N ARG A 344 -15.26 14.25 -11.77
CA ARG A 344 -14.03 13.77 -11.14
C ARG A 344 -14.05 12.25 -11.11
N TRP A 345 -13.27 11.64 -11.99
CA TRP A 345 -13.17 10.21 -12.11
C TRP A 345 -11.73 9.75 -12.36
N ALA A 346 -11.52 8.46 -12.19
CA ALA A 346 -10.28 7.80 -12.58
C ALA A 346 -10.58 6.43 -13.18
N ALA A 347 -9.69 5.94 -14.03
CA ALA A 347 -9.78 4.60 -14.62
C ALA A 347 -8.40 3.94 -14.66
N MET A 348 -8.36 2.64 -14.42
CA MET A 348 -7.17 1.81 -14.48
C MET A 348 -7.45 0.53 -15.23
N LEU A 349 -6.49 0.08 -16.04
CA LEU A 349 -6.45 -1.23 -16.67
C LEU A 349 -5.11 -1.89 -16.39
N GLY A 350 -5.11 -3.19 -16.17
CA GLY A 350 -3.91 -3.94 -15.89
C GLY A 350 -3.94 -5.36 -16.47
N LEU A 351 -2.73 -5.85 -16.67
CA LEU A 351 -2.44 -7.23 -17.07
C LEU A 351 -1.37 -7.78 -16.13
N GLN A 352 -1.57 -8.99 -15.68
CA GLN A 352 -0.56 -9.77 -14.97
C GLN A 352 -0.39 -11.11 -15.67
N ALA A 353 0.86 -11.54 -15.83
CA ALA A 353 1.19 -12.88 -16.26
C ALA A 353 2.30 -13.44 -15.37
N GLY A 354 2.27 -14.75 -15.14
CA GLY A 354 3.27 -15.41 -14.30
C GLY A 354 3.35 -16.89 -14.58
N HIS A 355 4.50 -17.44 -14.24
CA HIS A 355 4.78 -18.86 -14.42
C HIS A 355 5.69 -19.38 -13.31
N ASP A 356 5.26 -20.46 -12.69
CA ASP A 356 6.03 -21.17 -11.68
C ASP A 356 6.65 -22.41 -12.33
N THR A 357 7.95 -22.58 -12.14
CA THR A 357 8.69 -23.73 -12.66
C THR A 357 9.74 -24.22 -11.67
N GLU A 358 10.18 -25.45 -11.82
CA GLU A 358 11.27 -25.97 -11.02
C GLU A 358 12.57 -26.03 -11.84
N VAL A 359 13.62 -25.50 -11.25
CA VAL A 359 14.97 -25.55 -11.82
C VAL A 359 15.90 -26.21 -10.81
N LYS A 360 16.39 -27.41 -11.12
CA LYS A 360 17.25 -28.23 -10.23
C LYS A 360 16.64 -28.41 -8.83
N GLY A 361 15.34 -28.75 -8.77
CA GLY A 361 14.63 -28.97 -7.51
C GLY A 361 14.36 -27.71 -6.69
N LYS A 362 14.48 -26.51 -7.28
CA LYS A 362 14.20 -25.21 -6.66
C LYS A 362 13.05 -24.56 -7.38
N LEU A 363 12.08 -24.05 -6.62
CA LEU A 363 10.97 -23.29 -7.17
C LEU A 363 11.49 -21.95 -7.71
N LEU A 364 11.27 -21.71 -8.98
CA LEU A 364 11.47 -20.43 -9.65
C LEU A 364 10.11 -19.87 -10.07
N GLN A 365 9.79 -18.69 -9.58
CA GLN A 365 8.59 -17.94 -9.95
C GLN A 365 9.00 -16.76 -10.81
N LEU A 366 8.38 -16.62 -11.96
CA LEU A 366 8.61 -15.50 -12.89
C LEU A 366 7.28 -14.82 -13.17
N GLY A 367 7.28 -13.50 -13.28
CA GLY A 367 6.05 -12.79 -13.58
C GLY A 367 6.27 -11.40 -14.15
N THR A 368 5.18 -10.85 -14.67
CA THR A 368 5.10 -9.46 -15.14
C THR A 368 3.76 -8.86 -14.76
N ILE A 369 3.77 -7.57 -14.46
CA ILE A 369 2.60 -6.74 -14.23
C ILE A 369 2.74 -5.51 -15.13
N ALA A 370 1.69 -5.18 -15.86
CA ALA A 370 1.61 -3.93 -16.63
C ALA A 370 0.28 -3.23 -16.28
N GLU A 371 0.36 -1.97 -15.91
CA GLU A 371 -0.81 -1.16 -15.55
C GLU A 371 -0.76 0.19 -16.25
N ILE A 372 -1.92 0.68 -16.65
CA ILE A 372 -2.14 2.05 -17.08
C ILE A 372 -3.26 2.66 -16.25
N ALA A 373 -3.03 3.84 -15.70
CA ALA A 373 -4.01 4.57 -14.92
C ALA A 373 -4.12 6.03 -15.35
N ARG A 374 -5.35 6.49 -15.48
CA ARG A 374 -5.71 7.87 -15.72
C ARG A 374 -6.51 8.40 -14.54
N VAL A 375 -6.06 9.49 -13.96
CA VAL A 375 -6.72 10.19 -12.86
C VAL A 375 -7.01 11.63 -13.32
N GLU A 376 -8.27 12.00 -13.36
CA GLU A 376 -8.70 13.33 -13.80
C GLU A 376 -8.25 14.44 -12.84
N PRO A 377 -8.13 15.69 -13.32
CA PRO A 377 -7.97 16.85 -12.43
C PRO A 377 -9.06 16.89 -11.36
N PHE A 378 -8.67 17.27 -10.15
CA PHE A 378 -9.53 17.36 -8.95
C PHE A 378 -10.07 16.01 -8.42
N ALA A 379 -9.77 14.87 -9.01
CA ALA A 379 -10.09 13.58 -8.38
C ALA A 379 -9.40 13.49 -7.00
N TYR A 380 -10.11 12.97 -5.98
CA TYR A 380 -9.74 12.95 -4.56
C TYR A 380 -9.75 14.32 -3.85
N CYS A 381 -9.87 15.45 -4.59
CA CYS A 381 -9.94 16.78 -4.02
C CYS A 381 -11.37 17.12 -3.56
N HIS A 382 -11.47 18.09 -2.65
CA HIS A 382 -12.76 18.66 -2.25
C HIS A 382 -12.67 20.18 -2.15
N TYR A 383 -13.80 20.90 -2.18
CA TYR A 383 -13.79 22.35 -2.00
C TYR A 383 -13.24 22.76 -0.62
N ASP A 384 -13.46 21.93 0.38
CA ASP A 384 -12.81 22.01 1.68
C ASP A 384 -11.68 20.98 1.74
N THR A 385 -10.49 21.39 1.32
CA THR A 385 -9.33 20.52 1.17
C THR A 385 -8.84 19.94 2.47
N ALA A 386 -8.92 20.70 3.57
CA ALA A 386 -8.42 20.25 4.85
C ALA A 386 -9.26 19.11 5.42
N HIS A 387 -10.54 19.05 5.10
CA HIS A 387 -11.49 18.25 5.85
C HIS A 387 -12.06 17.06 5.07
N ALA A 388 -12.27 17.18 3.77
CA ALA A 388 -13.02 16.18 3.02
C ALA A 388 -12.31 15.60 1.78
N GLN A 389 -11.02 15.86 1.57
CA GLN A 389 -10.25 15.17 0.54
C GLN A 389 -10.11 13.67 0.86
N ILE A 390 -10.07 12.82 -0.17
CA ILE A 390 -9.87 11.37 -0.01
C ILE A 390 -8.36 11.12 0.18
N ALA A 391 -7.87 11.49 1.34
CA ALA A 391 -6.45 11.45 1.69
C ALA A 391 -6.23 11.18 3.18
N HIS A 392 -5.04 10.74 3.53
CA HIS A 392 -4.53 10.63 4.88
C HIS A 392 -3.15 11.30 4.97
N LEU A 393 -2.99 12.24 5.91
CA LEU A 393 -1.75 13.00 6.10
C LEU A 393 -1.25 13.70 4.80
N GLY A 394 -2.19 14.19 3.99
CA GLY A 394 -1.88 14.86 2.72
C GLY A 394 -1.56 13.93 1.55
N LEU A 395 -1.67 12.61 1.73
CA LEU A 395 -1.43 11.61 0.68
C LEU A 395 -2.75 10.98 0.22
N PRO A 396 -2.96 10.78 -1.08
CA PRO A 396 -4.15 10.09 -1.59
C PRO A 396 -4.30 8.69 -0.97
N LEU A 397 -5.49 8.32 -0.57
CA LEU A 397 -5.82 6.95 -0.16
C LEU A 397 -5.88 6.01 -1.35
N GLY A 398 -6.26 6.53 -2.52
CA GLY A 398 -6.36 5.81 -3.78
C GLY A 398 -5.05 5.85 -4.58
N ASN A 399 -5.12 6.33 -5.84
CA ASN A 399 -3.97 6.32 -6.73
C ASN A 399 -2.79 7.16 -6.19
N PRO A 400 -1.60 6.58 -6.05
CA PRO A 400 -0.46 7.28 -5.44
C PRO A 400 0.08 8.44 -6.29
N ASN A 401 -0.25 8.49 -7.59
CA ASN A 401 0.13 9.60 -8.46
C ASN A 401 -0.77 10.84 -8.25
N GLY A 402 -1.90 10.68 -7.55
CA GLY A 402 -2.84 11.76 -7.25
C GLY A 402 -3.56 12.31 -8.49
N PRO A 403 -4.32 13.42 -8.34
CA PRO A 403 -5.13 13.99 -9.40
C PRO A 403 -4.30 14.48 -10.60
N ASN A 404 -4.94 14.58 -11.77
CA ASN A 404 -4.35 15.05 -13.03
C ASN A 404 -3.08 14.28 -13.42
N SER A 405 -3.18 12.97 -13.52
CA SER A 405 -2.06 12.10 -13.86
C SER A 405 -2.44 11.00 -14.85
N LEU A 406 -1.49 10.65 -15.71
CA LEU A 406 -1.49 9.44 -16.52
C LEU A 406 -0.20 8.67 -16.22
N ALA A 407 -0.35 7.45 -15.73
CA ALA A 407 0.79 6.59 -15.39
C ALA A 407 0.72 5.29 -16.18
N VAL A 408 1.88 4.82 -16.62
CA VAL A 408 2.09 3.48 -17.13
C VAL A 408 3.18 2.84 -16.30
N ASP A 409 2.87 1.74 -15.66
CA ASP A 409 3.79 0.97 -14.83
C ASP A 409 3.95 -0.42 -15.44
N TRP A 410 5.20 -0.85 -15.61
CA TRP A 410 5.52 -2.17 -16.13
C TRP A 410 6.63 -2.80 -15.30
N THR A 411 6.35 -3.97 -14.75
CA THR A 411 7.28 -4.72 -13.90
C THR A 411 7.52 -6.12 -14.44
N LEU A 412 8.78 -6.50 -14.48
CA LEU A 412 9.23 -7.87 -14.57
C LEU A 412 9.78 -8.29 -13.20
N TYR A 413 9.46 -9.48 -12.74
CA TYR A 413 10.01 -9.99 -11.48
C TYR A 413 10.28 -11.49 -11.53
N GLY A 414 11.22 -11.91 -10.69
CA GLY A 414 11.52 -13.30 -10.47
C GLY A 414 11.92 -13.59 -9.04
N GLN A 415 11.53 -14.74 -8.54
CA GLN A 415 11.97 -15.24 -7.25
C GLN A 415 12.45 -16.67 -7.37
N ILE A 416 13.55 -16.97 -6.70
CA ILE A 416 14.03 -18.33 -6.52
C ILE A 416 14.01 -18.71 -5.04
N HIS A 417 13.36 -19.81 -4.72
CA HIS A 417 13.45 -20.43 -3.41
C HIS A 417 14.70 -21.29 -3.36
N TRP A 418 15.78 -20.75 -2.82
CA TRP A 418 17.06 -21.46 -2.76
C TRP A 418 17.01 -22.67 -1.82
N ASN A 419 16.36 -22.47 -0.68
CA ASN A 419 16.02 -23.51 0.30
C ASN A 419 14.79 -23.02 1.09
N PRO A 420 14.20 -23.84 1.99
CA PRO A 420 13.02 -23.43 2.76
C PRO A 420 13.18 -22.14 3.57
N SER A 421 14.43 -21.76 3.88
CA SER A 421 14.73 -20.58 4.71
C SER A 421 15.39 -19.43 3.95
N ALA A 422 15.62 -19.57 2.62
CA ALA A 422 16.30 -18.54 1.86
C ALA A 422 15.64 -18.32 0.49
N LYS A 423 15.30 -17.07 0.23
CA LYS A 423 14.67 -16.61 -1.01
C LYS A 423 15.47 -15.47 -1.59
N PHE A 424 15.64 -15.48 -2.91
CA PHE A 424 16.20 -14.38 -3.67
C PHE A 424 15.12 -13.82 -4.57
N PHE A 425 14.94 -12.55 -4.55
CA PHE A 425 13.99 -11.83 -5.38
C PHE A 425 14.75 -10.84 -6.26
N VAL A 426 14.34 -10.72 -7.51
CA VAL A 426 14.81 -9.74 -8.48
C VAL A 426 13.62 -9.21 -9.27
N GLY A 427 13.63 -7.93 -9.59
CA GLY A 427 12.54 -7.35 -10.35
C GLY A 427 12.99 -6.17 -11.22
N LEU A 428 12.25 -5.77 -12.25
CA LEU A 428 12.48 -4.58 -13.08
C LEU A 428 11.19 -3.77 -13.15
N HIS A 429 11.18 -2.59 -12.59
CA HIS A 429 10.05 -1.69 -12.72
C HIS A 429 10.39 -0.49 -13.61
N ASN A 430 9.57 -0.26 -14.60
CA ASN A 430 9.59 0.90 -15.48
C ASN A 430 8.33 1.70 -15.25
N LYS A 431 8.47 3.00 -15.10
CA LYS A 431 7.36 3.93 -14.96
C LYS A 431 7.47 5.10 -15.90
N TRP A 432 6.39 5.35 -16.60
CA TRP A 432 6.14 6.56 -17.38
C TRP A 432 5.00 7.32 -16.73
N LEU A 433 5.28 8.54 -16.29
CA LEU A 433 4.31 9.38 -15.59
C LEU A 433 4.21 10.75 -16.28
N TRP A 434 3.02 11.11 -16.68
CA TRP A 434 2.63 12.48 -17.01
C TRP A 434 1.82 13.04 -15.86
N LYS A 435 2.37 14.00 -15.15
CA LYS A 435 1.72 14.67 -14.01
C LYS A 435 1.45 16.11 -14.38
N GLY A 436 0.16 16.48 -14.46
CA GLY A 436 -0.24 17.86 -14.71
C GLY A 436 0.29 18.80 -13.62
N ILE A 437 0.53 20.05 -14.00
CA ILE A 437 1.01 21.13 -13.13
C ILE A 437 -0.01 22.25 -12.96
N ASP A 438 -1.10 22.22 -13.71
CA ASP A 438 -2.19 23.18 -13.62
C ASP A 438 -3.00 22.96 -12.32
N TYR A 439 -3.80 23.96 -11.97
CA TYR A 439 -4.72 23.89 -10.84
C TYR A 439 -5.66 22.68 -10.92
N GLY A 440 -5.80 21.97 -9.81
CA GLY A 440 -6.45 20.64 -9.74
C GLY A 440 -5.50 19.47 -9.96
N SER A 441 -4.19 19.70 -9.97
CA SER A 441 -3.14 18.68 -10.05
C SER A 441 -2.57 18.28 -8.69
N ASP A 442 -2.75 19.11 -7.68
CA ASP A 442 -2.41 18.81 -6.29
C ASP A 442 -3.67 18.41 -5.52
N ILE A 443 -3.55 17.44 -4.62
CA ILE A 443 -4.66 16.98 -3.78
C ILE A 443 -5.14 18.09 -2.82
N ASN A 444 -4.26 19.06 -2.53
CA ASN A 444 -4.55 20.21 -1.70
C ASN A 444 -5.20 21.38 -2.47
N ASP A 445 -5.36 21.24 -3.79
CA ASP A 445 -6.08 22.24 -4.58
C ASP A 445 -7.58 22.20 -4.23
N PRO A 446 -8.20 23.28 -3.69
CA PRO A 446 -9.62 23.26 -3.45
C PRO A 446 -10.38 23.12 -4.77
N TYR A 447 -11.39 22.24 -4.76
CA TYR A 447 -12.24 22.07 -5.92
C TYR A 447 -12.95 23.38 -6.27
N LYS A 448 -12.87 23.76 -7.54
CA LYS A 448 -13.61 24.88 -8.14
C LYS A 448 -14.18 24.44 -9.49
N THR A 449 -15.39 24.89 -9.78
CA THR A 449 -15.99 24.66 -11.10
C THR A 449 -15.24 25.47 -12.15
N MET A 450 -14.46 24.80 -12.96
CA MET A 450 -13.67 25.41 -14.03
C MET A 450 -13.38 24.40 -15.14
N ARG A 451 -12.90 24.87 -16.30
CA ARG A 451 -12.50 23.98 -17.37
C ARG A 451 -11.28 23.17 -16.96
N LYS A 452 -11.37 21.85 -17.06
CA LYS A 452 -10.27 20.94 -16.78
C LYS A 452 -9.17 21.02 -17.85
N ARG A 453 -7.94 20.85 -17.41
CA ARG A 453 -6.75 20.74 -18.28
C ARG A 453 -5.99 19.47 -17.94
N PHE A 454 -6.46 18.37 -18.50
CA PHE A 454 -5.85 17.06 -18.26
C PHE A 454 -4.44 17.01 -18.84
N ILE A 455 -3.44 16.72 -18.00
CA ILE A 455 -2.00 16.61 -18.31
C ILE A 455 -1.45 17.73 -19.22
N HIS A 456 -2.09 18.91 -19.20
CA HIS A 456 -1.63 20.06 -19.96
C HIS A 456 -0.26 20.50 -19.44
N ASN A 457 0.69 20.73 -20.36
CA ASN A 457 2.09 21.07 -20.06
C ASN A 457 2.78 20.06 -19.11
N ALA A 458 2.29 18.83 -19.02
CA ALA A 458 2.89 17.81 -18.19
C ALA A 458 4.14 17.22 -18.85
N PRO A 459 5.34 17.38 -18.31
CA PRO A 459 6.51 16.68 -18.80
C PRO A 459 6.36 15.17 -18.53
N LEU A 460 6.84 14.37 -19.47
CA LEU A 460 7.02 12.94 -19.21
C LEU A 460 8.12 12.79 -18.17
N GLN A 461 7.81 12.07 -17.10
CA GLN A 461 8.77 11.61 -16.11
C GLN A 461 8.97 10.11 -16.32
N TYR A 462 10.18 9.72 -16.65
CA TYR A 462 10.54 8.33 -16.85
C TYR A 462 11.46 7.86 -15.72
N THR A 463 11.17 6.70 -15.16
CA THR A 463 12.06 6.04 -14.20
C THR A 463 12.16 4.55 -14.50
N ILE A 464 13.35 4.00 -14.29
CA ILE A 464 13.64 2.58 -14.32
C ILE A 464 14.28 2.20 -12.99
N SER A 465 13.74 1.18 -12.33
CA SER A 465 14.12 0.87 -10.96
C SER A 465 14.51 -0.60 -10.80
N PRO A 466 15.81 -0.77 -10.58
CA PRO A 466 16.45 -1.98 -10.12
C PRO A 466 16.11 -2.37 -8.68
N SER A 467 15.71 -3.63 -8.42
CA SER A 467 15.71 -4.12 -7.05
C SER A 467 16.23 -5.55 -6.93
N PHE A 468 16.86 -5.80 -5.83
CA PHE A 468 17.31 -7.10 -5.40
C PHE A 468 16.97 -7.27 -3.92
N SER A 469 16.41 -8.42 -3.56
CA SER A 469 16.22 -8.77 -2.16
C SER A 469 16.68 -10.19 -1.90
N TYR A 470 17.32 -10.36 -0.77
CA TYR A 470 17.60 -11.64 -0.15
C TYR A 470 16.86 -11.71 1.18
N ILE A 471 16.09 -12.74 1.37
CA ILE A 471 15.40 -13.01 2.62
C ILE A 471 15.88 -14.36 3.13
N GLY A 472 16.64 -14.32 4.20
CA GLY A 472 17.17 -15.50 4.89
C GLY A 472 16.47 -15.71 6.23
N ARG A 473 16.88 -16.76 6.94
CA ARG A 473 16.31 -17.14 8.25
C ARG A 473 16.56 -16.08 9.33
N TYR A 474 17.73 -15.45 9.32
CA TYR A 474 18.18 -14.54 10.39
C TYR A 474 18.54 -13.15 9.88
N ALA A 475 18.60 -12.97 8.58
CA ALA A 475 18.94 -11.71 7.98
C ALA A 475 18.25 -11.53 6.64
N SER A 476 17.99 -10.30 6.30
CA SER A 476 17.55 -9.89 4.97
C SER A 476 18.41 -8.76 4.46
N PHE A 477 18.56 -8.71 3.14
CA PHE A 477 19.22 -7.65 2.43
C PHE A 477 18.27 -7.16 1.32
N GLU A 478 18.19 -5.86 1.14
CA GLU A 478 17.40 -5.22 0.11
C GLU A 478 18.21 -4.10 -0.53
N MET A 479 18.14 -4.00 -1.85
CA MET A 479 18.77 -2.95 -2.62
C MET A 479 17.81 -2.52 -3.74
N ASP A 480 17.61 -1.22 -3.85
CA ASP A 480 16.87 -0.61 -4.94
C ASP A 480 17.62 0.58 -5.50
N LEU A 481 17.60 0.65 -6.81
CA LEU A 481 18.14 1.77 -7.55
C LEU A 481 17.01 2.38 -8.38
N THR A 482 16.98 3.66 -8.57
CA THR A 482 16.08 4.36 -9.47
C THR A 482 16.90 5.26 -10.38
N PHE A 483 16.71 5.13 -11.67
CA PHE A 483 17.36 5.92 -12.71
C PHE A 483 16.31 6.63 -13.57
N GLY A 484 16.71 7.71 -14.22
CA GLY A 484 15.87 8.51 -15.10
C GLY A 484 15.76 9.94 -14.58
N ASP A 485 14.57 10.55 -14.73
CA ASP A 485 14.32 11.94 -14.29
C ASP A 485 14.45 12.11 -12.76
N LYS A 486 14.27 11.03 -12.05
CA LYS A 486 14.57 10.95 -10.61
C LYS A 486 15.60 9.86 -10.40
N ARG A 487 16.54 10.14 -9.50
CA ARG A 487 17.55 9.17 -9.08
C ARG A 487 17.37 8.92 -7.60
N ALA A 488 17.32 7.65 -7.25
CA ALA A 488 17.29 7.23 -5.87
C ALA A 488 18.13 5.98 -5.69
N PHE A 489 18.69 5.85 -4.51
CA PHE A 489 19.43 4.69 -4.06
C PHE A 489 18.97 4.31 -2.66
N PHE A 490 18.70 3.05 -2.46
CA PHE A 490 18.33 2.49 -1.16
C PHE A 490 19.03 1.16 -0.97
N VAL A 491 19.63 0.98 0.19
CA VAL A 491 20.16 -0.30 0.64
C VAL A 491 19.79 -0.50 2.09
N ARG A 492 19.33 -1.68 2.42
CA ARG A 492 19.00 -2.07 3.78
C ARG A 492 19.51 -3.47 4.10
N THR A 493 20.03 -3.62 5.29
CA THR A 493 20.27 -4.91 5.93
C THR A 493 19.48 -4.96 7.22
N SER A 494 18.75 -6.04 7.44
CA SER A 494 18.04 -6.25 8.69
C SER A 494 18.38 -7.62 9.25
N PHE A 495 18.47 -7.68 10.57
CA PHE A 495 18.64 -8.91 11.33
C PHE A 495 17.37 -9.15 12.14
N HIS A 496 16.94 -10.39 12.17
CA HIS A 496 15.76 -10.85 12.91
C HIS A 496 16.01 -12.24 13.47
N TRP A 497 15.52 -12.50 14.66
CA TRP A 497 15.73 -13.75 15.39
C TRP A 497 14.40 -14.40 15.74
#